data_8cc0e8fa4b7d73a6c8fc3d4e05e6bf1c
#
_entry.id   8cc0e8fa4b7d73a6c8fc3d4e05e6bf1c
#
_cell.length_a   1.000
_cell.length_b   1.000
_cell.length_c   1.000
_cell.angle_alpha   90.00
_cell.angle_beta   90.00
_cell.angle_gamma   90.00
#
_symmetry.space_group_name_H-M   'P 1'
#
loop_
_entity.id
_entity.type
_entity.pdbx_description
1 polymer ?
#
loop_
_entity_poly.entity_id
_entity_poly.type
_entity_poly.pdbx_seq_one_letter_code
_entity_poly.pdbx_strand_id
1 'polypeptide(L)'
;MFKMQKYCKTATWQNLFGFINGKAGKTSYDNSYKESGRALSLRSQTWLRKKKLHCRFAAKIGGGSEMETKNFVFCFAFRSPCTIFVPKKKKMAIIPITSLQHPGVEIFSTLTEAQLRNRIEPTKGIFIAESPKVINVALGAGYEPVALLCEQKHIDGDAASIIDAHPDMPVYTGSRELLATLTGYTLTRGVLCAMRRPMAPTVEEVCRDARRVVVIDGVVDTTNIGAIFRSAAALGIDAVLLTPNSCDPLNRRAVRVSMGSVFLVPWTWITQLPGELHDMGFQTAAMALTDDSIPIDHPLLAKIPRLAIIMGTEGDGLPQQTIAEADHVVRIPMQHGVDSLNVAAAAAVAFWELRDRQG
;
A
#
# COMPACT_ATOMS: atom_id res chain seq x y z
N MET A 1 -18.07 7.00 0.22
CA MET A 1 -18.93 7.50 1.29
C MET A 1 -19.81 8.68 0.86
N PHE A 2 -19.31 9.67 0.14
CA PHE A 2 -20.11 10.83 -0.32
C PHE A 2 -21.24 10.54 -1.32
N LYS A 3 -21.17 9.46 -2.11
CA LYS A 3 -22.25 9.07 -3.04
C LYS A 3 -23.44 8.36 -2.36
N MET A 4 -23.25 7.80 -1.18
CA MET A 4 -24.33 7.12 -0.44
C MET A 4 -25.21 8.06 0.39
N GLN A 5 -24.70 9.20 0.79
CA GLN A 5 -25.49 10.23 1.53
C GLN A 5 -26.55 10.93 0.65
N LYS A 6 -26.36 10.95 -0.66
CA LYS A 6 -27.35 11.55 -1.59
C LYS A 6 -28.56 10.66 -1.83
N TYR A 7 -28.45 9.35 -1.60
CA TYR A 7 -29.56 8.41 -1.78
C TYR A 7 -30.46 8.23 -0.56
N CYS A 8 -29.97 8.59 0.63
CA CYS A 8 -30.78 8.48 1.86
C CYS A 8 -31.80 9.62 2.07
N LYS A 9 -31.78 10.68 1.26
CA LYS A 9 -32.68 11.83 1.46
C LYS A 9 -34.02 11.75 0.72
N THR A 10 -34.23 10.76 -0.15
CA THR A 10 -35.43 10.71 -1.00
C THR A 10 -36.15 9.36 -1.06
N ALA A 11 -35.70 8.34 -0.31
CA ALA A 11 -36.39 7.05 -0.26
C ALA A 11 -37.21 6.93 1.02
N THR A 12 -38.53 6.83 0.89
CA THR A 12 -39.41 6.48 1.99
C THR A 12 -39.14 5.03 2.41
N TRP A 13 -39.29 4.71 3.71
CA TRP A 13 -39.04 3.39 4.30
C TRP A 13 -39.78 2.23 3.61
N GLN A 14 -40.84 2.49 2.89
CA GLN A 14 -41.58 1.47 2.13
C GLN A 14 -40.80 0.89 0.95
N ASN A 15 -39.92 1.65 0.30
CA ASN A 15 -39.09 1.16 -0.81
C ASN A 15 -37.93 0.28 -0.34
N LEU A 16 -37.47 0.47 0.90
CA LEU A 16 -36.41 -0.35 1.48
C LEU A 16 -36.90 -1.76 1.85
N PHE A 17 -38.15 -1.89 2.22
CA PHE A 17 -38.78 -3.18 2.60
C PHE A 17 -39.04 -4.10 1.38
N GLY A 18 -39.36 -3.52 0.23
CA GLY A 18 -39.53 -4.29 -1.04
C GLY A 18 -38.23 -4.90 -1.54
N PHE A 19 -37.11 -4.24 -1.31
CA PHE A 19 -35.80 -4.72 -1.75
C PHE A 19 -35.26 -5.88 -0.90
N ILE A 20 -35.65 -5.96 0.36
CA ILE A 20 -35.20 -7.01 1.30
C ILE A 20 -35.96 -8.31 1.11
N ASN A 21 -37.21 -8.24 0.64
CA ASN A 21 -38.13 -9.42 0.58
C ASN A 21 -38.34 -10.00 -0.82
N GLY A 22 -37.60 -9.54 -1.85
CA GLY A 22 -37.62 -10.15 -3.19
C GLY A 22 -38.96 -10.04 -3.94
N LYS A 23 -39.89 -9.17 -3.54
CA LYS A 23 -41.11 -8.86 -4.25
C LYS A 23 -41.06 -7.45 -4.84
N ALA A 24 -40.35 -7.29 -5.95
CA ALA A 24 -40.43 -6.10 -6.76
C ALA A 24 -41.50 -6.26 -7.81
N GLY A 25 -42.62 -5.56 -7.65
CA GLY A 25 -43.62 -5.39 -8.71
C GLY A 25 -43.02 -4.62 -9.87
N LYS A 26 -43.37 -5.05 -11.10
CA LYS A 26 -42.97 -4.41 -12.33
C LYS A 26 -43.51 -2.97 -12.37
N THR A 27 -42.64 -2.00 -12.19
CA THR A 27 -42.86 -0.61 -12.61
C THR A 27 -41.83 -0.29 -13.69
N SER A 28 -42.35 0.13 -14.84
CA SER A 28 -41.59 0.57 -16.00
C SER A 28 -40.67 1.71 -15.66
N TYR A 29 -39.35 1.51 -15.76
CA TYR A 29 -38.35 2.55 -15.80
C TYR A 29 -37.61 2.52 -17.12
N ASP A 30 -37.49 3.69 -17.67
CA ASP A 30 -37.01 4.05 -18.99
C ASP A 30 -35.58 3.55 -19.28
N ASN A 31 -35.35 3.13 -20.52
CA ASN A 31 -34.16 2.45 -21.04
C ASN A 31 -33.01 3.44 -21.38
N SER A 32 -32.40 4.11 -20.40
CA SER A 32 -31.27 5.00 -20.70
C SER A 32 -29.99 4.75 -19.89
N TYR A 33 -29.86 3.62 -19.20
CA TYR A 33 -28.62 3.22 -18.52
C TYR A 33 -28.24 1.76 -18.81
N LYS A 34 -27.90 1.49 -20.06
CA LYS A 34 -27.08 0.33 -20.42
C LYS A 34 -25.68 0.84 -20.71
N GLU A 35 -24.83 0.81 -19.69
CA GLU A 35 -23.39 0.60 -19.78
C GLU A 35 -22.74 0.89 -18.42
N SER A 36 -22.63 -0.11 -17.58
CA SER A 36 -21.57 -0.37 -16.60
C SER A 36 -21.94 -1.54 -15.67
N GLY A 37 -22.20 -2.70 -16.27
CA GLY A 37 -22.28 -3.97 -15.53
C GLY A 37 -20.89 -4.49 -15.22
N ARG A 38 -20.27 -4.03 -14.12
CA ARG A 38 -19.18 -4.78 -13.46
C ARG A 38 -19.64 -5.18 -12.07
N ALA A 39 -19.57 -6.48 -11.85
CA ALA A 39 -19.95 -7.16 -10.62
C ALA A 39 -19.33 -6.48 -9.38
N LEU A 40 -20.16 -6.29 -8.36
CA LEU A 40 -19.72 -5.90 -7.03
C LEU A 40 -18.71 -6.94 -6.51
N SER A 41 -17.50 -6.49 -6.18
CA SER A 41 -16.40 -7.34 -5.75
C SER A 41 -16.76 -8.14 -4.48
N LEU A 42 -16.15 -9.31 -4.33
CA LEU A 42 -16.31 -10.23 -3.18
C LEU A 42 -16.19 -9.55 -1.79
N ARG A 43 -15.55 -8.38 -1.70
CA ARG A 43 -15.40 -7.61 -0.44
C ARG A 43 -16.73 -7.05 0.11
N SER A 44 -17.70 -6.73 -0.73
CA SER A 44 -19.01 -6.24 -0.27
C SER A 44 -19.87 -7.36 0.32
N GLN A 45 -19.71 -8.59 -0.16
CA GLN A 45 -20.42 -9.75 0.37
C GLN A 45 -19.89 -10.21 1.75
N THR A 46 -18.60 -10.04 2.01
CA THR A 46 -17.98 -10.38 3.30
C THR A 46 -18.38 -9.39 4.40
N TRP A 47 -18.57 -8.11 4.05
CA TRP A 47 -19.03 -7.09 4.99
C TRP A 47 -20.49 -7.32 5.44
N LEU A 48 -21.36 -7.72 4.53
CA LEU A 48 -22.75 -8.05 4.86
C LEU A 48 -22.88 -9.33 5.70
N ARG A 49 -21.99 -10.32 5.52
CA ARG A 49 -21.95 -11.53 6.37
C ARG A 49 -21.48 -11.24 7.80
N LYS A 50 -20.51 -10.36 7.99
CA LYS A 50 -20.03 -9.97 9.34
C LYS A 50 -21.11 -9.25 10.15
N LYS A 51 -21.96 -8.42 9.56
CA LYS A 51 -23.08 -7.79 10.29
C LYS A 51 -24.20 -8.76 10.69
N LYS A 52 -24.44 -9.82 9.91
CA LYS A 52 -25.42 -10.86 10.29
C LYS A 52 -24.97 -11.69 11.50
N LEU A 53 -23.66 -11.83 11.75
CA LEU A 53 -23.16 -12.55 12.93
C LEU A 53 -23.32 -11.75 14.24
N HIS A 54 -23.25 -10.42 14.18
CA HIS A 54 -23.36 -9.58 15.40
C HIS A 54 -24.80 -9.49 15.95
N CYS A 55 -25.81 -9.69 15.15
CA CYS A 55 -27.21 -9.72 15.61
C CYS A 55 -27.65 -11.06 16.26
N ARG A 56 -26.85 -12.13 16.11
CA ARG A 56 -27.18 -13.44 16.72
C ARG A 56 -26.72 -13.60 18.14
N PHE A 57 -25.86 -12.74 18.67
CA PHE A 57 -25.30 -12.90 20.02
C PHE A 57 -26.09 -12.19 21.15
N ALA A 58 -27.06 -11.36 20.83
CA ALA A 58 -27.84 -10.60 21.81
C ALA A 58 -29.12 -11.29 22.28
N ALA A 59 -29.45 -12.50 21.80
CA ALA A 59 -30.72 -13.17 22.08
C ALA A 59 -30.61 -14.42 22.97
N LYS A 60 -29.53 -14.59 23.74
CA LYS A 60 -29.33 -15.79 24.57
C LYS A 60 -29.07 -15.49 26.06
N ILE A 61 -29.97 -14.75 26.70
CA ILE A 61 -30.08 -14.74 28.16
C ILE A 61 -31.58 -14.77 28.51
N GLY A 62 -32.10 -15.94 28.80
CA GLY A 62 -33.44 -16.16 29.30
C GLY A 62 -33.89 -17.60 29.02
N GLY A 63 -33.82 -18.44 30.05
CA GLY A 63 -34.00 -19.89 29.96
C GLY A 63 -35.44 -20.35 29.71
N GLY A 64 -35.55 -21.59 29.20
CA GLY A 64 -36.71 -22.46 29.33
C GLY A 64 -37.41 -22.86 28.05
N SER A 65 -37.32 -24.17 27.74
CA SER A 65 -38.18 -25.04 26.92
C SER A 65 -38.35 -24.82 25.43
N GLU A 66 -38.21 -25.92 24.73
CA GLU A 66 -38.43 -26.15 23.29
C GLU A 66 -39.70 -25.55 22.74
N MET A 67 -39.62 -24.81 21.66
CA MET A 67 -40.70 -24.66 20.69
C MET A 67 -40.15 -24.26 19.32
N GLU A 68 -40.75 -24.83 18.29
CA GLU A 68 -40.43 -24.80 16.87
C GLU A 68 -40.14 -23.42 16.28
N THR A 69 -39.19 -23.40 15.37
CA THR A 69 -38.78 -22.25 14.58
C THR A 69 -39.85 -21.79 13.61
N LYS A 70 -40.61 -20.77 13.97
CA LYS A 70 -41.28 -19.87 13.01
C LYS A 70 -40.77 -18.47 13.23
N ASN A 71 -40.20 -17.91 12.14
CA ASN A 71 -39.67 -16.55 12.10
C ASN A 71 -40.78 -15.51 12.35
N PHE A 72 -40.90 -15.02 13.57
CA PHE A 72 -41.70 -13.85 13.91
C PHE A 72 -40.76 -12.76 14.43
N VAL A 73 -40.62 -11.68 13.67
CA VAL A 73 -40.00 -10.43 14.16
C VAL A 73 -41.13 -9.64 14.84
N PHE A 74 -41.20 -9.70 16.18
CA PHE A 74 -42.05 -8.81 16.94
C PHE A 74 -41.35 -7.51 17.21
N CYS A 75 -41.78 -6.42 16.57
CA CYS A 75 -41.43 -5.06 16.98
C CYS A 75 -42.35 -4.67 18.14
N PHE A 76 -41.87 -4.76 19.37
CA PHE A 76 -42.54 -4.15 20.51
C PHE A 76 -42.27 -2.63 20.51
N ALA A 77 -43.29 -1.84 20.22
CA ALA A 77 -43.25 -0.39 20.42
C ALA A 77 -43.39 -0.11 21.95
N PHE A 78 -42.28 -0.12 22.68
CA PHE A 78 -42.23 0.49 24.00
C PHE A 78 -41.96 2.02 23.84
N ARG A 79 -42.89 2.84 24.34
CA ARG A 79 -42.71 4.26 24.60
C ARG A 79 -41.67 4.45 25.73
N SER A 80 -40.41 4.17 25.46
CA SER A 80 -39.28 4.66 26.24
C SER A 80 -38.35 5.41 25.27
N PRO A 81 -37.80 6.56 25.64
CA PRO A 81 -36.82 7.22 24.80
C PRO A 81 -35.67 6.24 24.63
N CYS A 82 -35.53 5.67 23.43
CA CYS A 82 -34.38 4.87 23.06
C CYS A 82 -33.19 5.82 23.14
N THR A 83 -32.52 5.84 24.28
CA THR A 83 -31.24 6.52 24.41
C THR A 83 -30.31 5.77 23.46
N ILE A 84 -30.13 6.33 22.24
CA ILE A 84 -29.08 5.85 21.34
C ILE A 84 -27.80 6.06 22.14
N PHE A 85 -27.24 4.98 22.66
CA PHE A 85 -25.91 4.99 23.25
C PHE A 85 -24.94 5.26 22.09
N VAL A 86 -24.75 6.53 21.77
CA VAL A 86 -23.63 6.96 20.94
C VAL A 86 -22.41 6.72 21.83
N PRO A 87 -21.54 5.75 21.51
CA PRO A 87 -20.33 5.54 22.28
C PRO A 87 -19.63 6.90 22.31
N LYS A 88 -19.39 7.46 23.51
CA LYS A 88 -18.59 8.67 23.66
C LYS A 88 -17.32 8.45 22.85
N LYS A 89 -17.10 9.23 21.78
CA LYS A 89 -15.82 9.21 21.05
C LYS A 89 -14.74 9.33 22.12
N LYS A 90 -13.90 8.30 22.24
CA LYS A 90 -12.78 8.29 23.16
C LYS A 90 -11.97 9.53 22.81
N LYS A 91 -11.79 10.43 23.79
CA LYS A 91 -11.13 11.71 23.53
C LYS A 91 -9.68 11.39 23.20
N MET A 92 -9.32 11.56 21.96
CA MET A 92 -7.99 11.27 21.44
C MET A 92 -6.95 12.10 22.20
N ALA A 93 -5.82 11.50 22.55
CA ALA A 93 -4.75 12.20 23.21
C ALA A 93 -3.94 13.02 22.19
N ILE A 94 -4.30 14.30 22.06
CA ILE A 94 -3.46 15.29 21.37
C ILE A 94 -2.46 15.78 22.41
N ILE A 95 -1.17 15.54 22.15
CA ILE A 95 -0.08 15.81 23.09
C ILE A 95 0.78 16.94 22.53
N PRO A 96 0.68 18.16 23.07
CA PRO A 96 1.56 19.24 22.65
C PRO A 96 2.99 18.98 23.13
N ILE A 97 3.96 19.17 22.24
CA ILE A 97 5.38 19.04 22.53
C ILE A 97 6.11 20.37 22.36
N THR A 98 7.03 20.65 23.25
CA THR A 98 7.92 21.83 23.20
C THR A 98 9.37 21.45 22.91
N SER A 99 9.68 20.16 22.93
CA SER A 99 11.02 19.61 22.65
C SER A 99 10.93 18.29 21.89
N LEU A 100 11.89 18.04 21.00
CA LEU A 100 12.06 16.75 20.31
C LEU A 100 12.62 15.63 21.20
N GLN A 101 13.00 15.95 22.44
CA GLN A 101 13.43 14.99 23.45
C GLN A 101 12.26 14.35 24.20
N HIS A 102 11.02 14.65 23.82
CA HIS A 102 9.86 14.00 24.41
C HIS A 102 9.86 12.50 24.04
N PRO A 103 9.73 11.57 25.02
CA PRO A 103 9.87 10.12 24.79
C PRO A 103 8.99 9.57 23.67
N GLY A 104 7.79 10.12 23.47
CA GLY A 104 6.89 9.69 22.40
C GLY A 104 7.28 10.18 21.00
N VAL A 105 8.31 11.03 20.87
CA VAL A 105 8.75 11.63 19.61
C VAL A 105 10.11 11.11 19.16
N GLU A 106 10.80 10.32 19.99
CA GLU A 106 12.10 9.73 19.67
C GLU A 106 12.09 8.97 18.34
N ILE A 107 10.99 8.27 18.02
CA ILE A 107 10.81 7.54 16.77
C ILE A 107 10.91 8.44 15.53
N PHE A 108 10.65 9.74 15.67
CA PHE A 108 10.72 10.72 14.57
C PHE A 108 12.05 11.48 14.56
N SER A 109 12.76 11.56 15.68
CA SER A 109 13.86 12.51 15.89
C SER A 109 15.23 11.86 16.11
N THR A 110 15.32 10.83 16.94
CA THR A 110 16.60 10.30 17.41
C THR A 110 16.95 8.92 16.86
N LEU A 111 15.93 8.10 16.53
CA LEU A 111 16.19 6.77 16.01
C LEU A 111 16.65 6.80 14.56
N THR A 112 17.76 6.11 14.29
CA THR A 112 18.27 5.91 12.93
C THR A 112 17.37 4.95 12.15
N GLU A 113 17.45 4.98 10.82
CA GLU A 113 16.71 4.04 9.95
C GLU A 113 16.99 2.56 10.32
N ALA A 114 18.22 2.24 10.73
CA ALA A 114 18.57 0.89 11.16
C ALA A 114 17.88 0.49 12.47
N GLN A 115 17.76 1.43 13.43
CA GLN A 115 17.04 1.22 14.68
C GLN A 115 15.53 1.13 14.45
N LEU A 116 14.96 1.98 13.58
CA LEU A 116 13.57 1.93 13.19
C LEU A 116 13.21 0.59 12.50
N ARG A 117 14.10 0.09 11.61
CA ARG A 117 13.91 -1.20 10.93
C ARG A 117 13.89 -2.37 11.91
N ASN A 118 14.64 -2.28 13.02
CA ASN A 118 14.72 -3.28 14.07
C ASN A 118 14.88 -4.72 13.56
N ARG A 119 16.03 -5.02 12.96
CA ARG A 119 16.31 -6.37 12.40
C ARG A 119 16.35 -7.48 13.46
N ILE A 120 16.59 -7.13 14.73
CA ILE A 120 16.64 -8.08 15.85
C ILE A 120 15.23 -8.54 16.24
N GLU A 121 14.27 -7.59 16.27
CA GLU A 121 12.86 -7.85 16.56
C GLU A 121 11.98 -7.28 15.43
N PRO A 122 11.91 -7.93 14.25
CA PRO A 122 11.24 -7.39 13.06
C PRO A 122 9.78 -7.01 13.29
N THR A 123 9.08 -7.72 14.18
CA THR A 123 7.69 -7.43 14.55
C THR A 123 7.50 -6.09 15.27
N LYS A 124 8.57 -5.52 15.83
CA LYS A 124 8.60 -4.19 16.44
C LYS A 124 9.11 -3.11 15.48
N GLY A 125 9.54 -3.50 14.29
CA GLY A 125 10.03 -2.57 13.28
C GLY A 125 8.99 -1.55 12.86
N ILE A 126 9.44 -0.33 12.62
CA ILE A 126 8.61 0.79 12.15
C ILE A 126 9.29 1.51 10.99
N PHE A 127 8.55 2.33 10.29
CA PHE A 127 9.05 3.28 9.29
C PHE A 127 8.27 4.58 9.37
N ILE A 128 8.80 5.64 8.78
CA ILE A 128 8.17 6.96 8.79
C ILE A 128 7.60 7.28 7.40
N ALA A 129 6.30 7.49 7.36
CA ALA A 129 5.60 8.04 6.19
C ALA A 129 5.45 9.57 6.36
N GLU A 130 5.76 10.31 5.29
CA GLU A 130 5.71 11.78 5.27
C GLU A 130 4.64 12.27 4.28
N SER A 131 3.80 13.15 4.69
CA SER A 131 2.65 13.77 4.03
C SER A 131 1.34 12.98 4.11
N PRO A 132 0.20 13.68 4.24
CA PRO A 132 -1.12 13.04 4.32
C PRO A 132 -1.41 12.11 3.13
N LYS A 133 -0.97 12.49 1.92
CA LYS A 133 -1.17 11.68 0.72
C LYS A 133 -0.47 10.33 0.83
N VAL A 134 0.81 10.32 1.22
CA VAL A 134 1.63 9.10 1.36
C VAL A 134 1.09 8.23 2.50
N ILE A 135 0.72 8.85 3.63
CA ILE A 135 0.12 8.16 4.78
C ILE A 135 -1.20 7.47 4.37
N ASN A 136 -2.07 8.15 3.64
CA ASN A 136 -3.32 7.57 3.18
C ASN A 136 -3.11 6.40 2.19
N VAL A 137 -2.08 6.45 1.35
CA VAL A 137 -1.73 5.32 0.48
C VAL A 137 -1.30 4.12 1.32
N ALA A 138 -0.44 4.33 2.32
CA ALA A 138 -0.01 3.27 3.24
C ALA A 138 -1.18 2.66 4.02
N LEU A 139 -2.05 3.50 4.59
CA LEU A 139 -3.26 3.05 5.29
C LEU A 139 -4.20 2.26 4.36
N GLY A 140 -4.36 2.72 3.12
CA GLY A 140 -5.13 2.01 2.09
C GLY A 140 -4.55 0.65 1.71
N ALA A 141 -3.24 0.49 1.81
CA ALA A 141 -2.50 -0.75 1.61
C ALA A 141 -2.49 -1.66 2.86
N GLY A 142 -3.09 -1.21 3.98
CA GLY A 142 -3.25 -2.02 5.20
C GLY A 142 -2.13 -1.86 6.22
N TYR A 143 -1.24 -0.88 6.07
CA TYR A 143 -0.23 -0.59 7.08
C TYR A 143 -0.85 0.07 8.32
N GLU A 144 -0.40 -0.33 9.50
CA GLU A 144 -0.92 0.15 10.79
C GLU A 144 -0.17 1.39 11.27
N PRO A 145 -0.86 2.50 11.60
CA PRO A 145 -0.23 3.68 12.18
C PRO A 145 0.04 3.46 13.67
N VAL A 146 1.23 3.90 14.11
CA VAL A 146 1.70 3.79 15.50
C VAL A 146 1.59 5.13 16.23
N ALA A 147 2.01 6.21 15.58
CA ALA A 147 1.96 7.57 16.12
C ALA A 147 1.96 8.59 15.00
N LEU A 148 1.41 9.78 15.26
CA LEU A 148 1.38 10.89 14.32
C LEU A 148 2.05 12.11 14.94
N LEU A 149 2.83 12.84 14.13
CA LEU A 149 3.46 14.10 14.51
C LEU A 149 3.16 15.16 13.45
N CYS A 150 2.56 16.27 13.85
CA CYS A 150 2.21 17.34 12.91
C CYS A 150 2.14 18.73 13.58
N GLU A 151 2.08 19.78 12.75
CA GLU A 151 1.70 21.12 13.23
C GLU A 151 0.21 21.14 13.64
N GLN A 152 -0.15 22.01 14.60
CA GLN A 152 -1.52 22.14 15.10
C GLN A 152 -2.56 22.36 13.99
N LYS A 153 -2.23 23.13 12.95
CA LYS A 153 -3.15 23.42 11.83
C LYS A 153 -3.60 22.18 11.04
N HIS A 154 -2.80 21.08 11.07
CA HIS A 154 -3.11 19.86 10.34
C HIS A 154 -4.06 18.93 11.11
N ILE A 155 -4.25 19.15 12.41
CA ILE A 155 -5.14 18.34 13.25
C ILE A 155 -6.58 18.43 12.73
N ASP A 156 -7.06 19.65 12.49
CA ASP A 156 -8.40 19.90 11.95
C ASP A 156 -8.41 19.99 10.41
N GLY A 157 -7.23 19.89 9.78
CA GLY A 157 -7.00 19.97 8.34
C GLY A 157 -6.69 18.62 7.69
N ASP A 158 -5.54 18.56 7.03
CA ASP A 158 -5.14 17.41 6.18
C ASP A 158 -4.99 16.10 6.94
N ALA A 159 -4.73 16.13 8.25
CA ALA A 159 -4.59 14.93 9.09
C ALA A 159 -5.90 14.50 9.77
N ALA A 160 -6.97 15.33 9.74
CA ALA A 160 -8.21 15.08 10.47
C ALA A 160 -8.81 13.69 10.16
N SER A 161 -8.85 13.31 8.89
CA SER A 161 -9.41 12.02 8.48
C SER A 161 -8.59 10.81 8.96
N ILE A 162 -7.26 10.96 9.03
CA ILE A 162 -6.35 9.94 9.54
C ILE A 162 -6.57 9.77 11.04
N ILE A 163 -6.64 10.89 11.73
CA ILE A 163 -6.84 10.98 13.16
C ILE A 163 -8.20 10.39 13.58
N ASP A 164 -9.28 10.78 12.91
CA ASP A 164 -10.64 10.27 13.18
C ASP A 164 -10.78 8.76 12.93
N ALA A 165 -10.01 8.21 11.98
CA ALA A 165 -10.00 6.79 11.68
C ALA A 165 -9.23 5.94 12.72
N HIS A 166 -8.32 6.57 13.47
CA HIS A 166 -7.42 5.90 14.43
C HIS A 166 -7.44 6.57 15.81
N PRO A 167 -8.56 6.50 16.57
CA PRO A 167 -8.76 7.25 17.82
C PRO A 167 -7.85 6.82 18.97
N ASP A 168 -7.19 5.67 18.87
CA ASP A 168 -6.25 5.16 19.88
C ASP A 168 -4.79 5.54 19.57
N MET A 169 -4.50 6.10 18.38
CA MET A 169 -3.16 6.51 17.97
C MET A 169 -2.78 7.84 18.67
N PRO A 170 -1.63 7.93 19.35
CA PRO A 170 -1.15 9.19 19.92
C PRO A 170 -0.82 10.20 18.81
N VAL A 171 -1.25 11.45 18.99
CA VAL A 171 -0.99 12.56 18.08
C VAL A 171 -0.15 13.60 18.81
N TYR A 172 1.08 13.77 18.37
CA TYR A 172 2.00 14.79 18.87
C TYR A 172 1.88 16.04 18.01
N THR A 173 1.87 17.21 18.66
CA THR A 173 1.80 18.48 17.94
C THR A 173 2.86 19.45 18.46
N GLY A 174 3.57 20.10 17.54
CA GLY A 174 4.60 21.08 17.83
C GLY A 174 4.55 22.29 16.91
N SER A 175 5.33 23.30 17.24
CA SER A 175 5.45 24.47 16.39
C SER A 175 6.17 24.12 15.07
N ARG A 176 5.94 24.94 14.04
CA ARG A 176 6.59 24.77 12.74
C ARG A 176 8.12 24.80 12.85
N GLU A 177 8.63 25.70 13.70
CA GLU A 177 10.07 25.87 13.94
C GLU A 177 10.65 24.61 14.58
N LEU A 178 9.97 24.08 15.61
CA LEU A 178 10.39 22.85 16.28
C LEU A 178 10.44 21.68 15.29
N LEU A 179 9.40 21.52 14.46
CA LEU A 179 9.33 20.42 13.48
C LEU A 179 10.35 20.59 12.33
N ALA A 180 10.69 21.83 11.96
CA ALA A 180 11.72 22.10 10.96
C ALA A 180 13.11 21.65 11.40
N THR A 181 13.43 21.70 12.70
CA THR A 181 14.72 21.21 13.23
C THR A 181 14.87 19.70 13.07
N LEU A 182 13.79 18.95 13.01
CA LEU A 182 13.77 17.49 12.87
C LEU A 182 14.23 17.01 11.49
N THR A 183 13.98 17.79 10.45
CA THR A 183 14.23 17.39 9.06
C THR A 183 15.38 18.17 8.41
N GLY A 184 15.89 19.20 9.09
CA GLY A 184 16.86 20.14 8.51
C GLY A 184 16.28 21.06 7.43
N TYR A 185 14.95 20.94 7.13
CA TYR A 185 14.23 21.83 6.21
C TYR A 185 12.78 21.99 6.70
N THR A 186 12.14 23.05 6.29
CA THR A 186 10.72 23.26 6.60
C THR A 186 9.89 22.13 5.99
N LEU A 187 9.18 21.37 6.82
CA LEU A 187 8.23 20.35 6.37
C LEU A 187 7.15 21.01 5.53
N THR A 188 7.26 20.91 4.22
CA THR A 188 6.32 21.54 3.29
C THR A 188 4.89 20.99 3.40
N ARG A 189 4.73 19.80 3.98
CA ARG A 189 3.44 19.13 4.16
C ARG A 189 3.16 18.68 5.60
N GLY A 190 4.01 19.04 6.55
CA GLY A 190 3.83 19.12 8.00
C GLY A 190 3.26 17.93 8.77
N VAL A 191 3.12 16.75 8.15
CA VAL A 191 2.55 15.57 8.81
C VAL A 191 3.48 14.38 8.63
N LEU A 192 3.89 13.77 9.75
CA LEU A 192 4.66 12.53 9.82
C LEU A 192 3.84 11.47 10.53
N CYS A 193 3.87 10.23 10.04
CA CYS A 193 3.27 9.08 10.69
C CYS A 193 4.30 7.96 10.83
N ALA A 194 4.52 7.52 12.06
CA ALA A 194 5.23 6.28 12.32
C ALA A 194 4.26 5.13 12.07
N MET A 195 4.67 4.17 11.27
CA MET A 195 3.85 3.03 10.87
C MET A 195 4.57 1.72 11.14
N ARG A 196 3.82 0.70 11.50
CA ARG A 196 4.37 -0.64 11.74
C ARG A 196 4.86 -1.25 10.45
N ARG A 197 6.05 -1.84 10.50
CA ARG A 197 6.62 -2.60 9.40
C ARG A 197 6.00 -4.00 9.39
N PRO A 198 5.41 -4.47 8.29
CA PRO A 198 4.94 -5.84 8.19
C PRO A 198 6.12 -6.81 8.12
N MET A 199 5.88 -8.07 8.42
CA MET A 199 6.81 -9.14 8.06
C MET A 199 6.96 -9.20 6.54
N ALA A 200 8.20 -9.35 6.07
CA ALA A 200 8.44 -9.50 4.64
C ALA A 200 7.84 -10.83 4.14
N PRO A 201 7.07 -10.82 3.04
CA PRO A 201 6.59 -12.05 2.41
C PRO A 201 7.76 -12.83 1.79
N THR A 202 7.55 -14.08 1.45
CA THR A 202 8.53 -14.89 0.70
C THR A 202 8.58 -14.46 -0.76
N VAL A 203 9.66 -14.82 -1.47
CA VAL A 203 9.78 -14.56 -2.91
C VAL A 203 8.67 -15.28 -3.68
N GLU A 204 8.36 -16.52 -3.29
CA GLU A 204 7.28 -17.31 -3.89
C GLU A 204 5.90 -16.64 -3.72
N GLU A 205 5.59 -16.10 -2.53
CA GLU A 205 4.33 -15.39 -2.29
C GLU A 205 4.19 -14.14 -3.17
N VAL A 206 5.29 -13.38 -3.33
CA VAL A 206 5.31 -12.13 -4.10
C VAL A 206 5.24 -12.41 -5.61
N CYS A 207 5.88 -13.50 -6.08
CA CYS A 207 6.03 -13.82 -7.49
C CYS A 207 5.00 -14.80 -8.05
N ARG A 208 4.10 -15.36 -7.22
CA ARG A 208 3.19 -16.46 -7.60
C ARG A 208 2.46 -16.21 -8.92
N ASP A 209 1.80 -15.09 -9.05
CA ASP A 209 1.01 -14.73 -10.22
C ASP A 209 1.70 -13.66 -11.10
N ALA A 210 2.95 -13.34 -10.78
CA ALA A 210 3.69 -12.28 -11.45
C ALA A 210 4.17 -12.72 -12.84
N ARG A 211 4.09 -11.82 -13.81
CA ARG A 211 4.61 -11.99 -15.18
C ARG A 211 5.79 -11.10 -15.47
N ARG A 212 5.85 -9.95 -14.85
CA ARG A 212 6.92 -8.96 -14.95
C ARG A 212 7.40 -8.58 -13.58
N VAL A 213 8.60 -9.00 -13.23
CA VAL A 213 9.24 -8.64 -11.96
C VAL A 213 10.52 -7.86 -12.22
N VAL A 214 10.89 -7.00 -11.29
CA VAL A 214 12.19 -6.34 -11.32
C VAL A 214 13.02 -6.79 -10.13
N VAL A 215 14.29 -7.08 -10.36
CA VAL A 215 15.29 -7.30 -9.32
C VAL A 215 16.19 -6.07 -9.25
N ILE A 216 16.33 -5.52 -8.07
CA ILE A 216 17.21 -4.39 -7.77
C ILE A 216 18.43 -4.95 -7.05
N ASP A 217 19.58 -4.98 -7.72
CA ASP A 217 20.80 -5.54 -7.18
C ASP A 217 21.80 -4.46 -6.79
N GLY A 218 22.02 -4.31 -5.49
CA GLY A 218 23.02 -3.41 -4.92
C GLY A 218 22.73 -1.91 -5.00
N VAL A 219 21.52 -1.47 -5.36
CA VAL A 219 21.20 -0.04 -5.45
C VAL A 219 21.02 0.56 -4.06
N VAL A 220 21.96 1.41 -3.65
CA VAL A 220 22.01 2.00 -2.30
C VAL A 220 21.37 3.38 -2.18
N ASP A 221 21.22 4.12 -3.28
CA ASP A 221 20.61 5.46 -3.25
C ASP A 221 19.09 5.35 -3.05
N THR A 222 18.62 5.94 -1.95
CA THR A 222 17.22 5.96 -1.55
C THR A 222 16.32 6.67 -2.56
N THR A 223 16.87 7.65 -3.30
CA THR A 223 16.12 8.39 -4.31
C THR A 223 15.85 7.49 -5.53
N ASN A 224 16.86 6.72 -5.95
CA ASN A 224 16.71 5.76 -7.03
C ASN A 224 15.72 4.65 -6.66
N ILE A 225 15.83 4.08 -5.47
CA ILE A 225 14.84 3.10 -4.98
C ILE A 225 13.41 3.68 -5.06
N GLY A 226 13.17 4.87 -4.51
CA GLY A 226 11.86 5.50 -4.55
C GLY A 226 11.35 5.76 -5.97
N ALA A 227 12.22 6.19 -6.89
CA ALA A 227 11.87 6.44 -8.28
C ALA A 227 11.59 5.15 -9.05
N ILE A 228 12.35 4.07 -8.80
CA ILE A 228 12.11 2.74 -9.39
C ILE A 228 10.75 2.21 -8.98
N PHE A 229 10.42 2.24 -7.68
CA PHE A 229 9.09 1.83 -7.20
C PHE A 229 7.95 2.63 -7.81
N ARG A 230 8.16 3.94 -8.01
CA ARG A 230 7.17 4.79 -8.67
C ARG A 230 6.95 4.39 -10.13
N SER A 231 8.02 4.11 -10.85
CA SER A 231 7.98 3.64 -12.24
C SER A 231 7.38 2.24 -12.33
N ALA A 232 7.74 1.32 -11.42
CA ALA A 232 7.21 -0.03 -11.33
C ALA A 232 5.68 -0.02 -11.17
N ALA A 233 5.17 0.75 -10.21
CA ALA A 233 3.73 0.89 -9.98
C ALA A 233 3.00 1.51 -11.18
N ALA A 234 3.62 2.48 -11.86
CA ALA A 234 3.00 3.18 -12.99
C ALA A 234 3.00 2.36 -14.28
N LEU A 235 3.97 1.48 -14.46
CA LEU A 235 4.23 0.79 -15.73
C LEU A 235 3.89 -0.72 -15.69
N GLY A 236 3.20 -1.18 -14.62
CA GLY A 236 2.66 -2.54 -14.56
C GLY A 236 3.70 -3.61 -14.24
N ILE A 237 4.69 -3.29 -13.40
CA ILE A 237 5.55 -4.30 -12.77
C ILE A 237 4.76 -4.96 -11.63
N ASP A 238 4.69 -6.28 -11.65
CA ASP A 238 3.88 -7.07 -10.71
C ASP A 238 4.55 -7.18 -9.34
N ALA A 239 5.89 -7.24 -9.30
CA ALA A 239 6.66 -7.39 -8.07
C ALA A 239 8.06 -6.77 -8.17
N VAL A 240 8.59 -6.34 -7.02
CA VAL A 240 9.96 -5.85 -6.86
C VAL A 240 10.72 -6.73 -5.88
N LEU A 241 11.85 -7.25 -6.32
CA LEU A 241 12.78 -8.03 -5.50
C LEU A 241 14.05 -7.21 -5.26
N LEU A 242 14.61 -7.27 -4.07
CA LEU A 242 15.83 -6.54 -3.72
C LEU A 242 16.88 -7.48 -3.15
N THR A 243 18.12 -7.32 -3.57
CA THR A 243 19.23 -8.02 -2.91
C THR A 243 19.54 -7.36 -1.55
N PRO A 244 20.09 -8.10 -0.56
CA PRO A 244 20.32 -7.60 0.80
C PRO A 244 21.24 -6.38 0.91
N ASN A 245 22.08 -6.13 -0.08
CA ASN A 245 22.97 -4.98 -0.20
C ASN A 245 22.27 -3.73 -0.79
N SER A 246 21.03 -3.86 -1.25
CA SER A 246 20.22 -2.72 -1.70
C SER A 246 19.63 -1.93 -0.52
N CYS A 247 19.34 -0.66 -0.75
CA CYS A 247 18.67 0.17 0.24
C CYS A 247 17.25 -0.32 0.53
N ASP A 248 16.84 -0.13 1.78
CA ASP A 248 15.49 -0.48 2.25
C ASP A 248 14.42 0.41 1.59
N PRO A 249 13.42 -0.18 0.92
CA PRO A 249 12.33 0.58 0.30
C PRO A 249 11.49 1.38 1.29
N LEU A 250 11.42 0.95 2.56
CA LEU A 250 10.71 1.67 3.62
C LEU A 250 11.59 2.72 4.32
N ASN A 251 12.79 3.02 3.81
CA ASN A 251 13.54 4.19 4.22
C ASN A 251 12.69 5.45 3.97
N ARG A 252 12.67 6.38 4.94
CA ARG A 252 11.85 7.59 4.90
C ARG A 252 11.96 8.35 3.57
N ARG A 253 13.19 8.51 3.03
CA ARG A 253 13.42 9.22 1.78
C ARG A 253 12.87 8.44 0.59
N ALA A 254 13.05 7.11 0.53
CA ALA A 254 12.52 6.27 -0.53
C ALA A 254 10.96 6.29 -0.53
N VAL A 255 10.34 6.17 0.62
CA VAL A 255 8.88 6.29 0.79
C VAL A 255 8.37 7.64 0.26
N ARG A 256 9.06 8.73 0.60
CA ARG A 256 8.69 10.08 0.13
C ARG A 256 8.85 10.24 -1.37
N VAL A 257 9.98 9.82 -1.95
CA VAL A 257 10.27 9.92 -3.38
C VAL A 257 9.31 9.07 -4.21
N SER A 258 8.98 7.88 -3.73
CA SER A 258 8.00 7.00 -4.38
C SER A 258 6.58 7.57 -4.37
N MET A 259 6.30 8.63 -3.60
CA MET A 259 4.95 9.16 -3.37
C MET A 259 3.97 8.09 -2.84
N GLY A 260 4.48 7.09 -2.11
CA GLY A 260 3.73 5.96 -1.58
C GLY A 260 3.57 4.78 -2.54
N SER A 261 4.16 4.82 -3.74
CA SER A 261 4.08 3.69 -4.68
C SER A 261 4.74 2.42 -4.15
N VAL A 262 5.67 2.55 -3.21
CA VAL A 262 6.26 1.42 -2.47
C VAL A 262 5.22 0.54 -1.75
N PHE A 263 4.05 1.07 -1.46
CA PHE A 263 2.95 0.35 -0.82
C PHE A 263 1.97 -0.29 -1.83
N LEU A 264 2.12 -0.01 -3.11
CA LEU A 264 1.21 -0.45 -4.16
C LEU A 264 1.72 -1.67 -4.93
N VAL A 265 3.04 -1.88 -4.95
CA VAL A 265 3.67 -3.02 -5.62
C VAL A 265 4.21 -3.97 -4.54
N PRO A 266 3.87 -5.26 -4.58
CA PRO A 266 4.45 -6.26 -3.68
C PRO A 266 5.97 -6.30 -3.82
N TRP A 267 6.68 -6.46 -2.71
CA TRP A 267 8.14 -6.55 -2.73
C TRP A 267 8.69 -7.38 -1.58
N THR A 268 9.87 -7.95 -1.81
CA THR A 268 10.62 -8.68 -0.79
C THR A 268 12.12 -8.74 -1.10
N TRP A 269 12.88 -9.42 -0.25
CA TRP A 269 14.30 -9.63 -0.41
C TRP A 269 14.56 -10.98 -1.11
N ILE A 270 15.52 -11.00 -2.06
CA ILE A 270 16.00 -12.21 -2.73
C ILE A 270 17.48 -12.39 -2.42
N THR A 271 17.91 -13.64 -2.18
CA THR A 271 19.29 -13.96 -1.81
C THR A 271 19.99 -14.89 -2.81
N GLN A 272 19.24 -15.66 -3.57
CA GLN A 272 19.77 -16.63 -4.53
C GLN A 272 19.40 -16.20 -5.96
N LEU A 273 20.17 -15.27 -6.50
CA LEU A 273 19.95 -14.72 -7.83
C LEU A 273 20.97 -15.35 -8.81
N PRO A 274 20.54 -15.82 -10.02
CA PRO A 274 19.16 -15.86 -10.54
C PRO A 274 18.40 -17.16 -10.26
N GLY A 275 19.03 -18.15 -9.59
CA GLY A 275 18.50 -19.52 -9.45
C GLY A 275 17.05 -19.58 -8.92
N GLU A 276 16.75 -18.84 -7.85
CA GLU A 276 15.40 -18.81 -7.25
C GLU A 276 14.31 -18.32 -8.24
N LEU A 277 14.67 -17.47 -9.22
CA LEU A 277 13.77 -17.01 -10.27
C LEU A 277 13.56 -18.08 -11.35
N HIS A 278 14.62 -18.81 -11.73
CA HIS A 278 14.53 -19.91 -12.68
C HIS A 278 13.63 -21.02 -12.14
N ASP A 279 13.75 -21.37 -10.85
CA ASP A 279 12.90 -22.38 -10.20
C ASP A 279 11.41 -22.01 -10.27
N MET A 280 11.09 -20.72 -10.30
CA MET A 280 9.72 -20.21 -10.47
C MET A 280 9.30 -20.02 -11.94
N GLY A 281 10.15 -20.40 -12.90
CA GLY A 281 9.86 -20.35 -14.33
C GLY A 281 9.98 -18.95 -14.96
N PHE A 282 10.72 -18.03 -14.35
CA PHE A 282 11.11 -16.79 -14.99
C PHE A 282 12.31 -16.97 -15.88
N GLN A 283 12.31 -16.30 -17.03
CA GLN A 283 13.54 -15.97 -17.73
C GLN A 283 14.08 -14.64 -17.19
N THR A 284 15.38 -14.50 -17.16
CA THR A 284 16.08 -13.36 -16.59
C THR A 284 16.71 -12.49 -17.67
N ALA A 285 16.55 -11.17 -17.54
CA ALA A 285 17.15 -10.17 -18.41
C ALA A 285 18.06 -9.24 -17.57
N ALA A 286 19.36 -9.48 -17.64
CA ALA A 286 20.37 -8.64 -16.99
C ALA A 286 20.57 -7.35 -17.80
N MET A 287 20.26 -6.20 -17.20
CA MET A 287 20.47 -4.90 -17.84
C MET A 287 21.94 -4.52 -17.74
N ALA A 288 22.71 -4.84 -18.78
CA ALA A 288 24.15 -4.62 -18.82
C ALA A 288 24.65 -4.35 -20.25
N LEU A 289 25.79 -3.68 -20.35
CA LEU A 289 26.47 -3.42 -21.61
C LEU A 289 27.61 -4.42 -21.75
N THR A 290 27.41 -5.43 -22.63
CA THR A 290 28.41 -6.42 -23.03
C THR A 290 28.42 -6.56 -24.54
N ASP A 291 29.47 -7.16 -25.11
CA ASP A 291 29.57 -7.36 -26.55
C ASP A 291 28.40 -8.20 -27.09
N ASP A 292 27.95 -9.19 -26.35
CA ASP A 292 26.88 -10.12 -26.72
C ASP A 292 25.47 -9.63 -26.31
N SER A 293 25.35 -8.41 -25.73
CA SER A 293 24.05 -7.91 -25.28
C SER A 293 23.12 -7.61 -26.46
N ILE A 294 21.85 -8.00 -26.32
CA ILE A 294 20.78 -7.69 -27.29
C ILE A 294 20.11 -6.35 -26.98
N PRO A 295 19.60 -5.61 -27.97
CA PRO A 295 18.88 -4.38 -27.71
C PRO A 295 17.53 -4.66 -27.03
N ILE A 296 17.09 -3.73 -26.19
CA ILE A 296 15.88 -3.89 -25.36
C ILE A 296 14.58 -4.08 -26.16
N ASP A 297 14.54 -3.59 -27.38
CA ASP A 297 13.43 -3.73 -28.33
C ASP A 297 13.48 -5.04 -29.14
N HIS A 298 14.41 -5.95 -28.80
CA HIS A 298 14.55 -7.23 -29.52
C HIS A 298 13.25 -8.06 -29.41
N PRO A 299 12.68 -8.54 -30.54
CA PRO A 299 11.37 -9.20 -30.57
C PRO A 299 11.21 -10.45 -29.68
N LEU A 300 12.32 -11.08 -29.31
CA LEU A 300 12.35 -12.24 -28.42
C LEU A 300 11.82 -11.86 -27.02
N LEU A 301 12.26 -10.71 -26.49
CA LEU A 301 11.91 -10.30 -25.12
C LEU A 301 10.40 -10.10 -24.94
N ALA A 302 9.72 -9.61 -25.97
CA ALA A 302 8.26 -9.38 -25.96
C ALA A 302 7.45 -10.70 -25.88
N LYS A 303 8.07 -11.85 -26.24
CA LYS A 303 7.42 -13.17 -26.28
C LYS A 303 7.58 -13.94 -24.97
N ILE A 304 8.45 -13.49 -24.06
CA ILE A 304 8.72 -14.16 -22.80
C ILE A 304 7.51 -14.01 -21.87
N PRO A 305 6.86 -15.09 -21.45
CA PRO A 305 5.65 -15.01 -20.64
C PRO A 305 5.93 -14.52 -19.22
N ARG A 306 7.04 -14.93 -18.61
CA ARG A 306 7.48 -14.51 -17.27
C ARG A 306 8.91 -14.01 -17.35
N LEU A 307 9.10 -12.71 -17.16
CA LEU A 307 10.39 -12.04 -17.30
C LEU A 307 10.78 -11.30 -16.01
N ALA A 308 11.99 -11.60 -15.53
CA ALA A 308 12.63 -10.88 -14.45
C ALA A 308 13.70 -9.93 -15.01
N ILE A 309 13.52 -8.64 -14.79
CA ILE A 309 14.43 -7.58 -15.24
C ILE A 309 15.40 -7.28 -14.10
N ILE A 310 16.70 -7.53 -14.29
CA ILE A 310 17.72 -7.33 -13.25
C ILE A 310 18.44 -6.01 -13.49
N MET A 311 18.35 -5.10 -12.51
CA MET A 311 18.93 -3.76 -12.54
C MET A 311 20.08 -3.67 -11.55
N GLY A 312 21.26 -3.27 -12.01
CA GLY A 312 22.46 -3.11 -11.19
C GLY A 312 22.68 -1.70 -10.66
N THR A 313 23.83 -1.49 -10.02
CA THR A 313 24.27 -0.19 -9.49
C THR A 313 24.65 0.79 -10.60
N GLU A 314 24.70 2.09 -10.26
CA GLU A 314 25.11 3.15 -11.22
C GLU A 314 26.60 3.16 -11.56
N GLY A 315 27.47 2.59 -10.72
CA GLY A 315 28.91 2.57 -10.94
C GLY A 315 29.38 1.27 -11.56
N ASP A 316 29.33 0.21 -10.76
CA ASP A 316 29.89 -1.09 -11.14
C ASP A 316 28.93 -1.94 -11.97
N GLY A 317 27.66 -1.52 -12.13
CA GLY A 317 26.64 -2.27 -12.84
C GLY A 317 26.21 -3.52 -12.07
N LEU A 318 25.99 -4.62 -12.80
CA LEU A 318 25.68 -5.93 -12.25
C LEU A 318 26.97 -6.75 -12.02
N PRO A 319 26.99 -7.62 -10.98
CA PRO A 319 28.08 -8.59 -10.81
C PRO A 319 28.25 -9.46 -12.05
N GLN A 320 29.51 -9.76 -12.41
CA GLN A 320 29.83 -10.61 -13.58
C GLN A 320 29.15 -11.97 -13.53
N GLN A 321 29.02 -12.53 -12.33
CA GLN A 321 28.31 -13.79 -12.11
C GLN A 321 26.82 -13.66 -12.48
N THR A 322 26.14 -12.60 -12.03
CA THR A 322 24.74 -12.35 -12.38
C THR A 322 24.55 -12.19 -13.89
N ILE A 323 25.48 -11.52 -14.56
CA ILE A 323 25.45 -11.35 -16.02
C ILE A 323 25.63 -12.70 -16.73
N ALA A 324 26.60 -13.52 -16.28
CA ALA A 324 26.91 -14.81 -16.89
C ALA A 324 25.81 -15.87 -16.71
N GLU A 325 25.08 -15.80 -15.60
CA GLU A 325 24.00 -16.74 -15.26
C GLU A 325 22.61 -16.29 -15.76
N ALA A 326 22.48 -15.07 -16.28
CA ALA A 326 21.23 -14.57 -16.84
C ALA A 326 20.92 -15.20 -18.22
N ASP A 327 19.64 -15.46 -18.50
CA ASP A 327 19.19 -15.99 -19.80
C ASP A 327 19.44 -15.01 -20.94
N HIS A 328 19.36 -13.70 -20.66
CA HIS A 328 19.55 -12.62 -21.62
C HIS A 328 20.35 -11.50 -21.00
N VAL A 329 21.33 -10.99 -21.75
CA VAL A 329 21.97 -9.70 -21.43
C VAL A 329 21.37 -8.66 -22.36
N VAL A 330 20.83 -7.59 -21.79
CA VAL A 330 20.00 -6.60 -22.50
C VAL A 330 20.57 -5.21 -22.31
N ARG A 331 20.74 -4.48 -23.42
CA ARG A 331 21.19 -3.08 -23.40
C ARG A 331 20.11 -2.14 -23.91
N ILE A 332 20.09 -0.93 -23.36
CA ILE A 332 19.38 0.20 -23.94
C ILE A 332 20.33 0.85 -24.95
N PRO A 333 19.98 0.91 -26.27
CA PRO A 333 20.85 1.56 -27.24
C PRO A 333 21.03 3.05 -26.92
N MET A 334 22.29 3.50 -26.80
CA MET A 334 22.64 4.86 -26.46
C MET A 334 23.18 5.60 -27.68
N GLN A 335 23.19 6.92 -27.60
CA GLN A 335 23.71 7.82 -28.63
C GLN A 335 24.83 8.70 -28.07
N HIS A 336 25.61 9.31 -28.92
CA HIS A 336 26.65 10.31 -28.59
C HIS A 336 27.76 9.81 -27.65
N GLY A 337 28.02 8.50 -27.62
CA GLY A 337 29.04 7.91 -26.74
C GLY A 337 28.68 7.89 -25.25
N VAL A 338 27.42 8.04 -24.95
CA VAL A 338 26.92 7.84 -23.56
C VAL A 338 26.79 6.35 -23.30
N ASP A 339 27.38 5.84 -22.21
CA ASP A 339 27.43 4.41 -21.90
C ASP A 339 26.28 3.95 -21.02
N SER A 340 25.71 4.84 -20.19
CA SER A 340 24.67 4.47 -19.22
C SER A 340 23.70 5.60 -18.91
N LEU A 341 22.55 5.24 -18.38
CA LEU A 341 21.57 6.14 -17.74
C LEU A 341 21.62 5.95 -16.23
N ASN A 342 21.15 6.96 -15.49
CA ASN A 342 20.77 6.76 -14.09
C ASN A 342 19.85 5.54 -13.96
N VAL A 343 20.07 4.69 -12.94
CA VAL A 343 19.37 3.40 -12.81
C VAL A 343 17.85 3.54 -12.77
N ALA A 344 17.31 4.61 -12.16
CA ALA A 344 15.88 4.83 -12.15
C ALA A 344 15.31 5.23 -13.52
N ALA A 345 16.09 5.97 -14.31
CA ALA A 345 15.74 6.29 -15.69
C ALA A 345 15.80 5.04 -16.58
N ALA A 346 16.88 4.26 -16.47
CA ALA A 346 17.02 2.99 -17.18
C ALA A 346 15.87 2.03 -16.82
N ALA A 347 15.49 1.94 -15.54
CA ALA A 347 14.37 1.15 -15.08
C ALA A 347 13.05 1.58 -15.72
N ALA A 348 12.75 2.89 -15.80
CA ALA A 348 11.53 3.38 -16.43
C ALA A 348 11.46 3.02 -17.93
N VAL A 349 12.57 3.11 -18.65
CA VAL A 349 12.67 2.69 -20.07
C VAL A 349 12.46 1.18 -20.19
N ALA A 350 13.14 0.39 -19.34
CA ALA A 350 13.02 -1.06 -19.34
C ALA A 350 11.59 -1.51 -19.03
N PHE A 351 10.94 -0.95 -18.02
CA PHE A 351 9.57 -1.28 -17.66
C PHE A 351 8.57 -0.94 -18.76
N TRP A 352 8.75 0.21 -19.41
CA TRP A 352 7.90 0.59 -20.53
C TRP A 352 8.04 -0.36 -21.72
N GLU A 353 9.28 -0.69 -22.12
CA GLU A 353 9.51 -1.51 -23.31
C GLU A 353 9.16 -2.98 -23.06
N LEU A 354 9.54 -3.53 -21.88
CA LEU A 354 9.38 -4.94 -21.54
C LEU A 354 8.05 -5.25 -20.81
N ARG A 355 7.13 -4.28 -20.71
CA ARG A 355 5.82 -4.50 -20.08
C ARG A 355 5.05 -5.61 -20.76
N ASP A 356 4.15 -6.24 -20.04
CA ASP A 356 3.18 -7.14 -20.65
C ASP A 356 2.19 -6.36 -21.53
N ARG A 357 2.20 -6.69 -22.81
CA ARG A 357 1.30 -6.04 -23.82
C ARG A 357 0.04 -6.85 -24.08
N GLN A 358 -0.11 -8.00 -23.39
CA GLN A 358 -1.22 -8.92 -23.60
C GLN A 358 -2.29 -8.84 -22.49
N GLY A 359 -2.07 -8.01 -21.46
CA GLY A 359 -2.95 -7.79 -20.30
C GLY A 359 -3.98 -6.71 -20.50
#